data_9f146ac8ae10593f0a9d24736b67ce96
#
_entry.id   9f146ac8ae10593f0a9d24736b67ce96
#
_cell.length_a   1.000
_cell.length_b   1.000
_cell.length_c   1.000
_cell.angle_alpha   90.00
_cell.angle_beta   90.00
_cell.angle_gamma   90.00
#
_symmetry.space_group_name_H-M   'P 1'
#
loop_
_entity.id
_entity.type
_entity.pdbx_description
1 polymer ?
#
loop_
_entity_poly.entity_id
_entity_poly.type
_entity_poly.pdbx_seq_one_letter_code
_entity_poly.pdbx_strand_id
1 'polypeptide(L)'
;MSGSLLRGLQLCAARPPLRPLLASGGLHRCPRVAYSSKDESTARPVGRYPVPNKKDMPYDIVELMEEVEMKAGFLPNVFKAMCHRPAEFRAFFAYYNAIMNKDTGRLSKADKELIIVATSTVNRCPYCVIAHGAFHRIYSKQPALADQVTVNWKLADLSDRELAMLEFALAVCQADNITEEHFQKLERHGFDREDAWDIGMISSFFAMSNRIAHFIDLRPNEEFYMMGRVPHGEKEQS
;
A
#
# COMPACT_ATOMS: atom_id res chain seq x y z
N MET A 1 -1.04 -19.61 -9.12
CA MET A 1 -1.81 -18.34 -9.25
C MET A 1 -1.26 -17.17 -8.42
N SER A 2 -0.50 -17.38 -7.33
CA SER A 2 0.02 -16.29 -6.48
C SER A 2 1.03 -15.34 -7.15
N GLY A 3 1.78 -15.80 -8.16
CA GLY A 3 2.75 -14.94 -8.88
C GLY A 3 2.12 -13.88 -9.79
N SER A 4 0.86 -14.06 -10.18
CA SER A 4 0.15 -13.12 -11.06
C SER A 4 -0.37 -11.88 -10.32
N LEU A 5 -0.85 -12.06 -9.10
CA LEU A 5 -1.40 -10.99 -8.25
C LEU A 5 -0.35 -9.93 -7.95
N LEU A 6 0.87 -10.41 -7.63
CA LEU A 6 2.00 -9.57 -7.23
C LEU A 6 2.58 -8.77 -8.40
N ARG A 7 2.58 -9.36 -9.61
CA ARG A 7 3.03 -8.66 -10.82
C ARG A 7 2.06 -7.54 -11.24
N GLY A 8 0.78 -7.66 -10.95
CA GLY A 8 -0.23 -6.64 -11.23
C GLY A 8 0.05 -5.31 -10.54
N LEU A 9 0.42 -5.37 -9.26
CA LEU A 9 0.80 -4.19 -8.49
C LEU A 9 2.20 -3.65 -8.84
N GLN A 10 3.10 -4.51 -9.38
CA GLN A 10 4.45 -4.12 -9.79
C GLN A 10 4.54 -3.45 -11.17
N LEU A 11 3.58 -3.69 -12.06
CA LEU A 11 3.64 -3.17 -13.45
C LEU A 11 3.30 -1.69 -13.60
N CYS A 12 2.87 -1.03 -12.52
CA CYS A 12 2.78 0.43 -12.50
C CYS A 12 4.13 1.14 -12.74
N ALA A 13 5.27 0.41 -12.65
CA ALA A 13 6.63 0.97 -12.75
C ALA A 13 7.19 1.11 -14.18
N ALA A 14 6.56 0.54 -15.20
CA ALA A 14 7.21 0.35 -16.51
C ALA A 14 6.89 1.42 -17.57
N ARG A 15 6.38 2.59 -17.20
CA ARG A 15 6.16 3.69 -18.18
C ARG A 15 7.17 4.81 -18.03
N PRO A 16 7.74 5.35 -19.13
CA PRO A 16 8.63 6.49 -19.09
C PRO A 16 7.91 7.72 -18.52
N PRO A 17 8.64 8.66 -17.89
CA PRO A 17 8.05 9.86 -17.31
C PRO A 17 7.36 10.67 -18.41
N LEU A 18 6.09 11.00 -18.17
CA LEU A 18 5.36 11.97 -19.00
C LEU A 18 6.11 13.31 -18.96
N ARG A 19 6.48 13.82 -20.12
CA ARG A 19 7.06 15.17 -20.26
C ARG A 19 6.14 16.18 -19.57
N PRO A 20 6.67 17.11 -18.78
CA PRO A 20 5.88 18.18 -18.22
C PRO A 20 5.38 19.07 -19.37
N LEU A 21 4.10 19.01 -19.66
CA LEU A 21 3.41 20.04 -20.44
C LEU A 21 3.22 21.26 -19.52
N LEU A 22 4.08 22.24 -19.68
CA LEU A 22 3.82 23.59 -19.20
C LEU A 22 2.63 24.13 -20.01
N ALA A 23 1.46 24.06 -19.42
CA ALA A 23 0.26 24.74 -19.93
C ALA A 23 -0.08 25.88 -19.00
N SER A 24 0.11 27.08 -19.49
CA SER A 24 -0.36 28.35 -18.95
C SER A 24 -1.87 28.39 -18.83
N GLY A 25 -2.35 28.84 -17.65
CA GLY A 25 -3.52 29.68 -17.50
C GLY A 25 -4.89 29.04 -17.79
N GLY A 26 -5.69 28.91 -16.72
CA GLY A 26 -7.12 28.74 -16.82
C GLY A 26 -7.68 27.96 -15.62
N LEU A 27 -8.23 28.67 -14.65
CA LEU A 27 -9.07 28.08 -13.61
C LEU A 27 -10.35 27.52 -14.26
N HIS A 28 -10.29 26.30 -14.77
CA HIS A 28 -11.48 25.58 -15.17
C HIS A 28 -12.13 24.98 -13.92
N ARG A 29 -13.29 25.52 -13.55
CA ARG A 29 -14.21 24.88 -12.61
C ARG A 29 -14.45 23.46 -13.06
N CYS A 30 -14.07 22.47 -12.23
CA CYS A 30 -14.51 21.09 -12.41
C CYS A 30 -16.03 21.05 -12.55
N PRO A 31 -16.57 20.40 -13.59
CA PRO A 31 -18.00 20.18 -13.67
C PRO A 31 -18.46 19.34 -12.48
N ARG A 32 -19.55 19.77 -11.83
CA ARG A 32 -20.23 18.96 -10.83
C ARG A 32 -20.71 17.68 -11.52
N VAL A 33 -20.07 16.56 -11.18
CA VAL A 33 -20.52 15.24 -11.63
C VAL A 33 -21.89 14.98 -10.97
N ALA A 34 -22.93 14.89 -11.78
CA ALA A 34 -24.24 14.54 -11.31
C ALA A 34 -24.27 13.06 -10.90
N TYR A 35 -24.66 12.82 -9.66
CA TYR A 35 -24.85 11.48 -9.11
C TYR A 35 -26.02 10.79 -9.79
N SER A 36 -25.77 9.66 -10.43
CA SER A 36 -26.83 8.70 -10.81
C SER A 36 -27.14 7.81 -9.61
N SER A 37 -28.22 8.12 -8.91
CA SER A 37 -28.80 7.24 -7.90
C SER A 37 -29.62 6.16 -8.61
N LYS A 38 -29.05 4.98 -8.82
CA LYS A 38 -29.79 3.71 -8.98
C LYS A 38 -28.78 2.56 -9.13
N ASP A 39 -28.36 2.04 -8.00
CA ASP A 39 -28.13 0.63 -7.75
C ASP A 39 -28.12 0.46 -6.22
N GLU A 40 -29.28 0.09 -5.69
CA GLU A 40 -29.43 -0.33 -4.29
C GLU A 40 -28.85 -1.73 -4.16
N SER A 41 -27.52 -1.85 -4.20
CA SER A 41 -26.85 -2.99 -3.62
C SER A 41 -26.66 -2.68 -2.14
N THR A 42 -26.97 -3.62 -1.25
CA THR A 42 -26.73 -3.57 0.19
C THR A 42 -25.23 -3.51 0.56
N ALA A 43 -24.35 -3.40 -0.43
CA ALA A 43 -22.91 -3.30 -0.26
C ALA A 43 -22.53 -1.91 0.27
N ARG A 44 -21.77 -1.90 1.36
CA ARG A 44 -21.23 -0.66 1.91
C ARG A 44 -20.34 0.04 0.88
N PRO A 45 -20.40 1.38 0.79
CA PRO A 45 -19.58 2.12 -0.16
C PRO A 45 -18.09 1.90 0.09
N VAL A 46 -17.28 1.99 -0.96
CA VAL A 46 -15.82 1.85 -0.93
C VAL A 46 -15.15 2.89 -0.02
N GLY A 47 -15.75 4.07 0.04
CA GLY A 47 -15.31 5.19 0.86
C GLY A 47 -16.31 6.35 0.79
N ARG A 48 -15.93 7.51 1.34
CA ARG A 48 -16.81 8.72 1.41
C ARG A 48 -16.98 9.41 0.06
N TYR A 49 -16.05 9.21 -0.86
CA TYR A 49 -16.07 9.87 -2.16
C TYR A 49 -16.60 8.95 -3.24
N PRO A 50 -17.28 9.52 -4.25
CA PRO A 50 -17.83 8.71 -5.32
C PRO A 50 -16.74 8.09 -6.18
N VAL A 51 -16.99 6.89 -6.65
CA VAL A 51 -16.19 6.26 -7.70
C VAL A 51 -16.76 6.71 -9.05
N PRO A 52 -16.00 7.44 -9.89
CA PRO A 52 -16.48 7.84 -11.21
C PRO A 52 -16.77 6.63 -12.11
N ASN A 53 -17.69 6.79 -13.08
CA ASN A 53 -17.86 5.77 -14.10
C ASN A 53 -16.62 5.66 -14.98
N LYS A 54 -16.30 4.46 -15.48
CA LYS A 54 -15.13 4.22 -16.36
C LYS A 54 -15.09 5.19 -17.57
N LYS A 55 -16.26 5.50 -18.16
CA LYS A 55 -16.37 6.42 -19.30
C LYS A 55 -15.99 7.88 -19.00
N ASP A 56 -16.02 8.26 -17.72
CA ASP A 56 -15.74 9.63 -17.25
C ASP A 56 -14.30 9.75 -16.72
N MET A 57 -13.52 8.65 -16.73
CA MET A 57 -12.14 8.61 -16.27
C MET A 57 -11.16 8.73 -17.45
N PRO A 58 -9.95 9.29 -17.21
CA PRO A 58 -8.86 9.24 -18.19
C PRO A 58 -8.50 7.81 -18.57
N TYR A 59 -8.23 7.59 -19.85
CA TYR A 59 -7.95 6.26 -20.41
C TYR A 59 -6.81 5.52 -19.70
N ASP A 60 -5.71 6.21 -19.40
CA ASP A 60 -4.55 5.64 -18.70
C ASP A 60 -4.87 5.12 -17.28
N ILE A 61 -5.82 5.75 -16.59
CA ILE A 61 -6.28 5.29 -15.27
C ILE A 61 -7.16 4.04 -15.43
N VAL A 62 -8.07 4.06 -16.39
CA VAL A 62 -8.92 2.91 -16.68
C VAL A 62 -8.08 1.70 -17.06
N GLU A 63 -7.14 1.87 -18.00
CA GLU A 63 -6.22 0.82 -18.44
C GLU A 63 -5.42 0.23 -17.27
N LEU A 64 -4.87 1.09 -16.39
CA LEU A 64 -4.16 0.63 -15.21
C LEU A 64 -5.06 -0.17 -14.26
N MET A 65 -6.27 0.32 -14.01
CA MET A 65 -7.22 -0.38 -13.12
C MET A 65 -7.62 -1.74 -13.69
N GLU A 66 -7.87 -1.83 -14.99
CA GLU A 66 -8.19 -3.10 -15.67
C GLU A 66 -7.00 -4.07 -15.65
N GLU A 67 -5.79 -3.57 -15.86
CA GLU A 67 -4.57 -4.38 -15.76
C GLU A 67 -4.39 -4.95 -14.35
N VAL A 68 -4.60 -4.13 -13.31
CA VAL A 68 -4.52 -4.57 -11.91
C VAL A 68 -5.60 -5.61 -11.61
N GLU A 69 -6.85 -5.35 -12.00
CA GLU A 69 -7.97 -6.25 -11.78
C GLU A 69 -7.74 -7.61 -12.46
N MET A 70 -7.28 -7.61 -13.72
CA MET A 70 -6.97 -8.83 -14.46
C MET A 70 -5.87 -9.66 -13.80
N LYS A 71 -4.84 -9.03 -13.27
CA LYS A 71 -3.69 -9.71 -12.65
C LYS A 71 -3.96 -10.15 -11.21
N ALA A 72 -4.71 -9.36 -10.46
CA ALA A 72 -5.01 -9.61 -9.07
C ALA A 72 -6.25 -10.50 -8.87
N GLY A 73 -7.15 -10.55 -9.85
CA GLY A 73 -8.45 -11.18 -9.74
C GLY A 73 -9.52 -10.28 -9.09
N PHE A 74 -9.14 -9.11 -8.64
CA PHE A 74 -10.02 -8.07 -8.11
C PHE A 74 -9.32 -6.70 -8.16
N LEU A 75 -10.09 -5.62 -8.09
CA LEU A 75 -9.54 -4.27 -8.05
C LEU A 75 -9.48 -3.78 -6.60
N PRO A 76 -8.27 -3.50 -6.05
CA PRO A 76 -8.15 -2.95 -4.70
C PRO A 76 -8.89 -1.63 -4.55
N ASN A 77 -9.60 -1.46 -3.43
CA ASN A 77 -10.46 -0.31 -3.18
C ASN A 77 -9.72 1.04 -3.18
N VAL A 78 -8.42 1.05 -2.91
CA VAL A 78 -7.60 2.28 -3.01
C VAL A 78 -7.60 2.85 -4.42
N PHE A 79 -7.59 2.01 -5.47
CA PHE A 79 -7.69 2.48 -6.85
C PHE A 79 -9.05 3.13 -7.11
N LYS A 80 -10.14 2.49 -6.66
CA LYS A 80 -11.50 3.02 -6.80
C LYS A 80 -11.67 4.34 -6.04
N ALA A 81 -11.14 4.43 -4.83
CA ALA A 81 -11.32 5.60 -3.97
C ALA A 81 -10.51 6.82 -4.42
N MET A 82 -9.38 6.62 -5.09
CA MET A 82 -8.50 7.73 -5.50
C MET A 82 -8.69 8.18 -6.94
N CYS A 83 -9.37 7.40 -7.79
CA CYS A 83 -9.48 7.69 -9.22
C CYS A 83 -10.31 8.94 -9.56
N HIS A 84 -11.10 9.49 -8.61
CA HIS A 84 -11.84 10.73 -8.83
C HIS A 84 -10.93 11.98 -8.88
N ARG A 85 -9.66 11.83 -8.52
CA ARG A 85 -8.62 12.88 -8.59
C ARG A 85 -7.44 12.40 -9.43
N PRO A 86 -7.57 12.42 -10.77
CA PRO A 86 -6.60 11.78 -11.67
C PRO A 86 -5.15 12.21 -11.49
N ALA A 87 -4.89 13.49 -11.26
CA ALA A 87 -3.53 13.99 -11.05
C ALA A 87 -2.92 13.46 -9.75
N GLU A 88 -3.68 13.46 -8.67
CA GLU A 88 -3.26 12.95 -7.36
C GLU A 88 -3.09 11.44 -7.38
N PHE A 89 -3.99 10.72 -8.07
CA PHE A 89 -3.88 9.28 -8.31
C PHE A 89 -2.53 8.92 -8.96
N ARG A 90 -2.17 9.59 -10.06
CA ARG A 90 -0.90 9.34 -10.75
C ARG A 90 0.31 9.61 -9.87
N ALA A 91 0.32 10.74 -9.16
CA ALA A 91 1.42 11.11 -8.27
C ALA A 91 1.57 10.11 -7.12
N PHE A 92 0.46 9.69 -6.50
CA PHE A 92 0.45 8.72 -5.41
C PHE A 92 1.03 7.37 -5.86
N PHE A 93 0.53 6.81 -6.96
CA PHE A 93 1.01 5.51 -7.43
C PHE A 93 2.40 5.57 -8.07
N ALA A 94 2.79 6.70 -8.65
CA ALA A 94 4.17 6.89 -9.12
C ALA A 94 5.16 6.86 -7.96
N TYR A 95 4.85 7.55 -6.85
CA TYR A 95 5.70 7.55 -5.67
C TYR A 95 5.69 6.19 -4.96
N TYR A 96 4.52 5.58 -4.77
CA TYR A 96 4.41 4.21 -4.26
C TYR A 96 5.33 3.25 -5.01
N ASN A 97 5.29 3.27 -6.34
CA ASN A 97 6.10 2.40 -7.18
C ASN A 97 7.60 2.67 -7.03
N ALA A 98 7.99 3.94 -6.92
CA ALA A 98 9.39 4.32 -6.75
C ALA A 98 10.01 3.74 -5.45
N ILE A 99 9.25 3.69 -4.36
CA ILE A 99 9.74 3.20 -3.07
C ILE A 99 9.54 1.69 -2.88
N MET A 100 8.42 1.13 -3.38
CA MET A 100 8.07 -0.28 -3.13
C MET A 100 8.69 -1.24 -4.15
N ASN A 101 8.82 -0.82 -5.42
CA ASN A 101 9.31 -1.68 -6.50
C ASN A 101 10.83 -1.56 -6.75
N LYS A 102 11.55 -0.89 -5.87
CA LYS A 102 13.01 -0.81 -5.91
C LYS A 102 13.60 -2.19 -5.59
N ASP A 103 14.38 -2.74 -6.50
CA ASP A 103 15.05 -4.05 -6.35
C ASP A 103 16.49 -3.91 -5.80
N THR A 104 16.84 -2.74 -5.26
CA THR A 104 18.14 -2.44 -4.65
C THR A 104 18.01 -2.36 -3.12
N GLY A 105 19.11 -2.61 -2.42
CA GLY A 105 19.14 -2.61 -0.96
C GLY A 105 18.89 -3.98 -0.35
N ARG A 106 18.88 -4.03 0.97
CA ARG A 106 18.76 -5.27 1.75
C ARG A 106 17.35 -5.54 2.25
N LEU A 107 16.40 -4.65 1.94
CA LEU A 107 15.00 -4.86 2.29
C LEU A 107 14.34 -5.83 1.31
N SER A 108 13.93 -6.98 1.81
CA SER A 108 13.07 -7.89 1.06
C SER A 108 11.66 -7.29 0.88
N LYS A 109 10.88 -7.86 -0.03
CA LYS A 109 9.46 -7.48 -0.16
C LYS A 109 8.68 -7.73 1.15
N ALA A 110 9.01 -8.78 1.87
CA ALA A 110 8.40 -9.06 3.17
C ALA A 110 8.76 -8.00 4.21
N ASP A 111 10.02 -7.53 4.27
CA ASP A 111 10.43 -6.44 5.15
C ASP A 111 9.65 -5.16 4.87
N LYS A 112 9.52 -4.76 3.60
CA LYS A 112 8.77 -3.57 3.20
C LYS A 112 7.31 -3.64 3.65
N GLU A 113 6.66 -4.79 3.44
CA GLU A 113 5.27 -4.99 3.88
C GLU A 113 5.14 -5.01 5.40
N LEU A 114 6.12 -5.56 6.12
CA LEU A 114 6.13 -5.59 7.58
C LEU A 114 6.26 -4.19 8.19
N ILE A 115 7.10 -3.33 7.60
CA ILE A 115 7.20 -1.90 7.94
C ILE A 115 5.83 -1.23 7.80
N ILE A 116 5.13 -1.51 6.69
CA ILE A 116 3.81 -0.93 6.43
C ILE A 116 2.78 -1.41 7.46
N VAL A 117 2.77 -2.70 7.78
CA VAL A 117 1.85 -3.25 8.79
C VAL A 117 2.09 -2.59 10.15
N ALA A 118 3.33 -2.53 10.62
CA ALA A 118 3.67 -1.95 11.91
C ALA A 118 3.29 -0.45 12.01
N THR A 119 3.69 0.34 11.02
CA THR A 119 3.42 1.79 10.98
C THR A 119 1.93 2.08 10.81
N SER A 120 1.23 1.30 10.00
CA SER A 120 -0.22 1.44 9.79
C SER A 120 -1.03 1.02 11.01
N THR A 121 -0.52 0.09 11.81
CA THR A 121 -1.13 -0.30 13.10
C THR A 121 -1.10 0.85 14.10
N VAL A 122 0.05 1.48 14.27
CA VAL A 122 0.19 2.66 15.14
C VAL A 122 -0.71 3.80 14.68
N ASN A 123 -0.81 4.01 13.39
CA ASN A 123 -1.71 4.99 12.78
C ASN A 123 -3.19 4.52 12.72
N ARG A 124 -3.52 3.32 13.22
CA ARG A 124 -4.88 2.75 13.28
C ARG A 124 -5.58 2.71 11.93
N CYS A 125 -4.85 2.37 10.86
CA CYS A 125 -5.41 2.30 9.50
C CYS A 125 -5.89 0.89 9.14
N PRO A 126 -7.20 0.57 9.20
CA PRO A 126 -7.69 -0.77 8.93
C PRO A 126 -7.38 -1.24 7.51
N TYR A 127 -7.54 -0.35 6.51
CA TYR A 127 -7.26 -0.68 5.12
C TYR A 127 -5.82 -1.16 4.93
N CYS A 128 -4.86 -0.34 5.37
CA CYS A 128 -3.45 -0.63 5.15
C CYS A 128 -2.98 -1.87 5.93
N VAL A 129 -3.40 -2.02 7.19
CA VAL A 129 -3.07 -3.21 8.00
C VAL A 129 -3.55 -4.49 7.31
N ILE A 130 -4.78 -4.51 6.82
CA ILE A 130 -5.38 -5.72 6.24
C ILE A 130 -4.78 -6.00 4.86
N ALA A 131 -4.65 -5.00 3.99
CA ALA A 131 -4.10 -5.17 2.64
C ALA A 131 -2.63 -5.58 2.68
N HIS A 132 -1.80 -4.84 3.44
CA HIS A 132 -0.37 -5.10 3.51
C HIS A 132 -0.03 -6.31 4.39
N GLY A 133 -0.86 -6.63 5.38
CA GLY A 133 -0.79 -7.91 6.08
C GLY A 133 -0.99 -9.11 5.15
N ALA A 134 -1.89 -9.00 4.17
CA ALA A 134 -2.05 -10.02 3.14
C ALA A 134 -0.81 -10.17 2.26
N PHE A 135 -0.23 -9.07 1.81
CA PHE A 135 1.01 -9.11 1.01
C PHE A 135 2.19 -9.64 1.83
N HIS A 136 2.33 -9.23 3.09
CA HIS A 136 3.36 -9.78 3.97
C HIS A 136 3.23 -11.30 4.09
N ARG A 137 2.04 -11.84 4.35
CA ARG A 137 1.82 -13.30 4.41
C ARG A 137 2.25 -14.02 3.13
N ILE A 138 1.97 -13.41 1.97
CA ILE A 138 2.35 -13.98 0.67
C ILE A 138 3.86 -13.96 0.46
N TYR A 139 4.55 -12.87 0.83
CA TYR A 139 5.99 -12.73 0.60
C TYR A 139 6.83 -13.49 1.63
N SER A 140 6.48 -13.39 2.91
CA SER A 140 7.24 -14.00 4.00
C SER A 140 6.99 -15.50 4.14
N LYS A 141 5.81 -15.99 3.69
CA LYS A 141 5.30 -17.34 3.99
C LYS A 141 5.05 -17.59 5.48
N GLN A 142 4.93 -16.53 6.26
CA GLN A 142 4.64 -16.56 7.69
C GLN A 142 3.21 -16.03 7.92
N PRO A 143 2.20 -16.89 8.01
CA PRO A 143 0.80 -16.47 8.00
C PRO A 143 0.37 -15.73 9.27
N ALA A 144 1.07 -15.90 10.39
CA ALA A 144 0.71 -15.33 11.69
C ALA A 144 1.48 -14.05 12.04
N LEU A 145 2.68 -13.83 11.47
CA LEU A 145 3.58 -12.77 11.92
C LEU A 145 2.98 -11.36 11.80
N ALA A 146 2.32 -11.07 10.68
CA ALA A 146 1.66 -9.78 10.49
C ALA A 146 0.54 -9.55 11.52
N ASP A 147 -0.19 -10.59 11.91
CA ASP A 147 -1.23 -10.51 12.94
C ASP A 147 -0.61 -10.26 14.33
N GLN A 148 0.49 -10.94 14.66
CA GLN A 148 1.23 -10.71 15.91
C GLN A 148 1.74 -9.26 15.99
N VAL A 149 2.36 -8.74 14.93
CA VAL A 149 2.84 -7.36 14.85
C VAL A 149 1.70 -6.36 15.01
N THR A 150 0.54 -6.64 14.44
CA THR A 150 -0.66 -5.80 14.59
C THR A 150 -1.15 -5.75 16.04
N VAL A 151 -1.08 -6.84 16.77
CA VAL A 151 -1.51 -6.89 18.18
C VAL A 151 -0.48 -6.23 19.08
N ASN A 152 0.77 -6.67 19.00
CA ASN A 152 1.89 -6.10 19.75
C ASN A 152 3.22 -6.50 19.12
N TRP A 153 3.78 -5.61 18.31
CA TRP A 153 5.02 -5.88 17.59
C TRP A 153 6.21 -6.22 18.50
N LYS A 154 6.24 -5.72 19.75
CA LYS A 154 7.33 -6.00 20.72
C LYS A 154 7.32 -7.43 21.27
N LEU A 155 6.19 -8.12 21.15
CA LEU A 155 6.00 -9.50 21.59
C LEU A 155 5.82 -10.47 20.41
N ALA A 156 5.92 -9.98 19.18
CA ALA A 156 5.84 -10.81 17.99
C ALA A 156 7.13 -11.62 17.79
N ASP A 157 7.04 -12.74 17.08
CA ASP A 157 8.16 -13.66 16.78
C ASP A 157 9.11 -13.05 15.72
N LEU A 158 9.67 -11.89 16.05
CA LEU A 158 10.59 -11.14 15.19
C LEU A 158 12.04 -11.49 15.49
N SER A 159 12.87 -11.53 14.44
CA SER A 159 14.31 -11.54 14.58
C SER A 159 14.82 -10.18 15.10
N ASP A 160 16.01 -10.15 15.69
CA ASP A 160 16.66 -8.90 16.13
C ASP A 160 16.81 -7.88 14.99
N ARG A 161 17.01 -8.37 13.75
CA ARG A 161 17.07 -7.56 12.54
C ARG A 161 15.71 -6.90 12.24
N GLU A 162 14.64 -7.66 12.30
CA GLU A 162 13.27 -7.12 12.09
C GLU A 162 12.86 -6.17 13.22
N LEU A 163 13.23 -6.47 14.47
CA LEU A 163 13.01 -5.57 15.60
C LEU A 163 13.72 -4.22 15.40
N ALA A 164 15.01 -4.22 15.02
CA ALA A 164 15.74 -2.98 14.76
C ALA A 164 15.13 -2.17 13.60
N MET A 165 14.70 -2.86 12.54
CA MET A 165 14.03 -2.26 11.40
C MET A 165 12.70 -1.61 11.80
N LEU A 166 11.86 -2.30 12.57
CA LEU A 166 10.56 -1.78 12.99
C LEU A 166 10.69 -0.65 14.01
N GLU A 167 11.65 -0.70 14.91
CA GLU A 167 11.91 0.42 15.84
C GLU A 167 12.23 1.70 15.06
N PHE A 168 13.13 1.63 14.08
CA PHE A 168 13.47 2.78 13.24
C PHE A 168 12.24 3.27 12.45
N ALA A 169 11.53 2.36 11.82
CA ALA A 169 10.31 2.68 11.05
C ALA A 169 9.25 3.38 11.89
N LEU A 170 9.06 2.92 13.12
CA LEU A 170 8.08 3.49 14.06
C LEU A 170 8.51 4.85 14.59
N ALA A 171 9.80 5.04 14.89
CA ALA A 171 10.34 6.33 15.28
C ALA A 171 10.11 7.39 14.17
N VAL A 172 10.40 7.04 12.91
CA VAL A 172 10.09 7.91 11.76
C VAL A 172 8.59 8.18 11.63
N CYS A 173 7.76 7.14 11.74
CA CYS A 173 6.31 7.25 11.61
C CYS A 173 5.67 8.16 12.68
N GLN A 174 6.22 8.14 13.89
CA GLN A 174 5.76 8.94 15.04
C GLN A 174 6.37 10.34 15.09
N ALA A 175 7.29 10.63 14.16
CA ALA A 175 8.05 11.87 14.10
C ALA A 175 8.91 12.08 15.35
N ASP A 176 9.48 10.99 15.90
CA ASP A 176 10.42 11.04 17.01
C ASP A 176 11.73 11.68 16.55
N ASN A 177 12.54 12.12 17.53
CA ASN A 177 13.86 12.67 17.24
C ASN A 177 14.82 11.57 16.80
N ILE A 178 15.12 11.51 15.49
CA ILE A 178 16.05 10.53 14.92
C ILE A 178 17.48 10.99 15.18
N THR A 179 18.25 10.13 15.85
CA THR A 179 19.64 10.36 16.23
C THR A 179 20.57 9.38 15.53
N GLU A 180 21.89 9.64 15.62
CA GLU A 180 22.92 8.74 15.11
C GLU A 180 22.82 7.32 15.71
N GLU A 181 22.37 7.20 16.93
CA GLU A 181 22.16 5.92 17.61
C GLU A 181 21.19 5.00 16.89
N HIS A 182 20.15 5.57 16.28
CA HIS A 182 19.19 4.80 15.47
C HIS A 182 19.86 4.17 14.25
N PHE A 183 20.71 4.94 13.57
CA PHE A 183 21.46 4.43 12.42
C PHE A 183 22.47 3.37 12.82
N GLN A 184 23.23 3.60 13.88
CA GLN A 184 24.19 2.62 14.41
C GLN A 184 23.49 1.31 14.82
N LYS A 185 22.26 1.39 15.34
CA LYS A 185 21.49 0.19 15.66
C LYS A 185 21.15 -0.59 14.39
N LEU A 186 20.68 0.07 13.34
CA LEU A 186 20.44 -0.55 12.05
C LEU A 186 21.71 -1.20 11.47
N GLU A 187 22.84 -0.49 11.53
CA GLU A 187 24.13 -0.98 11.03
C GLU A 187 24.58 -2.27 11.75
N ARG A 188 24.41 -2.34 13.07
CA ARG A 188 24.70 -3.57 13.85
C ARG A 188 23.88 -4.77 13.42
N HIS A 189 22.69 -4.54 12.82
CA HIS A 189 21.79 -5.59 12.33
C HIS A 189 21.82 -5.76 10.80
N GLY A 190 22.90 -5.24 10.16
CA GLY A 190 23.22 -5.50 8.76
C GLY A 190 22.55 -4.59 7.74
N PHE A 191 21.92 -3.51 8.18
CA PHE A 191 21.42 -2.45 7.29
C PHE A 191 22.50 -1.37 7.08
N ASP A 192 22.45 -0.66 5.96
CA ASP A 192 23.26 0.52 5.72
C ASP A 192 22.41 1.81 5.70
N ARG A 193 23.04 2.92 5.37
CA ARG A 193 22.36 4.24 5.32
C ARG A 193 21.31 4.34 4.22
N GLU A 194 21.51 3.63 3.12
CA GLU A 194 20.53 3.59 2.02
C GLU A 194 19.32 2.72 2.42
N ASP A 195 19.54 1.62 3.15
CA ASP A 195 18.45 0.85 3.73
C ASP A 195 17.64 1.69 4.74
N ALA A 196 18.32 2.47 5.58
CA ALA A 196 17.67 3.39 6.53
C ALA A 196 16.84 4.45 5.79
N TRP A 197 17.35 4.97 4.67
CA TRP A 197 16.60 5.86 3.79
C TRP A 197 15.31 5.19 3.29
N ASP A 198 15.41 3.97 2.77
CA ASP A 198 14.26 3.23 2.25
C ASP A 198 13.22 2.95 3.35
N ILE A 199 13.64 2.54 4.54
CA ILE A 199 12.75 2.36 5.70
C ILE A 199 12.03 3.68 6.02
N GLY A 200 12.78 4.78 6.09
CA GLY A 200 12.23 6.10 6.40
C GLY A 200 11.22 6.58 5.35
N MET A 201 11.53 6.39 4.06
CA MET A 201 10.63 6.80 2.97
C MET A 201 9.34 5.97 2.93
N ILE A 202 9.42 4.66 3.15
CA ILE A 202 8.22 3.80 3.26
C ILE A 202 7.36 4.24 4.45
N SER A 203 7.98 4.43 5.63
CA SER A 203 7.27 4.85 6.84
C SER A 203 6.57 6.20 6.66
N SER A 204 7.24 7.18 6.06
CA SER A 204 6.71 8.52 5.80
C SER A 204 5.55 8.49 4.79
N PHE A 205 5.71 7.75 3.69
CA PHE A 205 4.66 7.59 2.69
C PHE A 205 3.40 6.97 3.31
N PHE A 206 3.57 5.91 4.09
CA PHE A 206 2.42 5.25 4.72
C PHE A 206 1.83 6.06 5.87
N ALA A 207 2.59 6.88 6.56
CA ALA A 207 2.02 7.86 7.48
C ALA A 207 1.06 8.84 6.77
N MET A 208 1.39 9.28 5.57
CA MET A 208 0.49 10.07 4.70
C MET A 208 -0.69 9.22 4.22
N SER A 209 -0.43 8.05 3.64
CA SER A 209 -1.44 7.15 3.07
C SER A 209 -2.48 6.72 4.11
N ASN A 210 -2.04 6.41 5.34
CA ASN A 210 -2.95 6.06 6.44
C ASN A 210 -3.94 7.19 6.74
N ARG A 211 -3.48 8.45 6.75
CA ARG A 211 -4.36 9.61 6.99
C ARG A 211 -5.35 9.81 5.85
N ILE A 212 -4.90 9.60 4.60
CA ILE A 212 -5.80 9.61 3.43
C ILE A 212 -6.87 8.53 3.61
N ALA A 213 -6.48 7.28 3.89
CA ALA A 213 -7.41 6.17 4.09
C ALA A 213 -8.44 6.45 5.19
N HIS A 214 -8.01 7.10 6.28
CA HIS A 214 -8.91 7.49 7.37
C HIS A 214 -9.96 8.51 6.95
N PHE A 215 -9.55 9.64 6.37
CA PHE A 215 -10.52 10.70 6.07
C PHE A 215 -11.49 10.32 4.96
N ILE A 216 -11.07 9.46 4.02
CA ILE A 216 -11.95 8.95 2.98
C ILE A 216 -12.79 7.74 3.41
N ASP A 217 -12.61 7.22 4.64
CA ASP A 217 -13.24 6.00 5.15
C ASP A 217 -13.02 4.79 4.22
N LEU A 218 -11.78 4.62 3.78
CA LEU A 218 -11.40 3.58 2.83
C LEU A 218 -11.59 2.19 3.43
N ARG A 219 -12.37 1.35 2.76
CA ARG A 219 -12.69 0.01 3.23
C ARG A 219 -11.77 -1.05 2.62
N PRO A 220 -11.26 -1.98 3.44
CA PRO A 220 -10.53 -3.13 2.92
C PRO A 220 -11.42 -3.97 1.99
N ASN A 221 -10.79 -4.55 0.96
CA ASN A 221 -11.43 -5.58 0.17
C ASN A 221 -11.53 -6.88 0.96
N GLU A 222 -12.61 -7.62 0.80
CA GLU A 222 -12.84 -8.90 1.48
C GLU A 222 -11.77 -9.94 1.12
N GLU A 223 -11.27 -9.90 -0.12
CA GLU A 223 -10.24 -10.79 -0.63
C GLU A 223 -8.95 -10.76 0.22
N PHE A 224 -8.59 -9.60 0.76
CA PHE A 224 -7.36 -9.46 1.57
C PHE A 224 -7.39 -10.26 2.88
N TYR A 225 -8.58 -10.51 3.45
CA TYR A 225 -8.67 -11.18 4.75
C TYR A 225 -8.16 -12.62 4.72
N MET A 226 -8.36 -13.32 3.60
CA MET A 226 -7.98 -14.73 3.45
C MET A 226 -6.68 -14.95 2.67
N MET A 227 -6.17 -13.93 1.97
CA MET A 227 -4.95 -14.07 1.17
C MET A 227 -3.74 -14.45 2.02
N GLY A 228 -3.07 -15.51 1.62
CA GLY A 228 -1.85 -16.01 2.27
C GLY A 228 -2.05 -16.70 3.62
N ARG A 229 -3.30 -16.94 4.07
CA ARG A 229 -3.57 -17.64 5.33
C ARG A 229 -3.56 -19.16 5.19
N VAL A 230 -3.94 -19.69 4.04
CA VAL A 230 -3.95 -21.13 3.78
C VAL A 230 -2.74 -21.48 2.91
N PRO A 231 -1.91 -22.46 3.29
CA PRO A 231 -0.85 -22.96 2.44
C PRO A 231 -1.42 -23.48 1.10
N HIS A 232 -0.79 -23.09 -0.03
CA HIS A 232 -1.13 -23.69 -1.32
C HIS A 232 -0.81 -25.19 -1.29
N GLY A 233 -1.82 -26.06 -1.15
CA GLY A 233 -1.63 -27.51 -1.16
C GLY A 233 -2.79 -28.30 -0.57
N GLU A 234 -3.56 -27.73 0.30
CA GLU A 234 -4.79 -28.39 0.80
C GLU A 234 -5.97 -27.98 -0.08
N LYS A 235 -6.05 -28.56 -1.30
CA LYS A 235 -7.33 -28.66 -1.97
C LYS A 235 -8.22 -29.54 -1.10
N GLU A 236 -9.33 -28.98 -0.68
CA GLU A 236 -10.41 -29.74 -0.09
C GLU A 236 -10.61 -31.04 -0.87
N GLN A 237 -10.28 -32.18 -0.22
CA GLN A 237 -10.81 -33.46 -0.60
C GLN A 237 -12.19 -33.53 -0.01
N SER A 238 -13.15 -33.14 -0.80
CA SER A 238 -14.58 -33.43 -0.58
C SER A 238 -15.12 -34.20 -1.77
#